data_d8f35b3baa06e8a3221282b67eeb6c0a
#
_entry.id   d8f35b3baa06e8a3221282b67eeb6c0a
#
_cell.length_a   1.000
_cell.length_b   1.000
_cell.length_c   1.000
_cell.angle_alpha   90.00
_cell.angle_beta   90.00
_cell.angle_gamma   90.00
#
_symmetry.space_group_name_H-M   'P 1'
#
loop_
_entity.id
_entity.type
_entity.pdbx_description
1 polymer ?
#
loop_
_entity_poly.entity_id
_entity_poly.type
_entity_poly.pdbx_seq_one_letter_code
_entity_poly.pdbx_strand_id
1 'polypeptide(L)'
;MTIKCPLSEGLLEKDQIITKEAYLNFKNNNVFPEGSLKEFISMLGINIEELSILAHLRTLRKECDDGNPETTFSIDKNTYNKIVDYELELEGNNLTKVKELLKQICIDNDIEYKDNLVSKQSRAMSTIKK
;
A
#
# COMPACT_ATOMS: atom_id res chain seq x y z
N MET A 1 11.16 -1.78 2.56
CA MET A 1 10.56 -0.62 3.28
C MET A 1 10.29 0.47 2.28
N THR A 2 9.12 1.08 2.32
CA THR A 2 8.68 2.05 1.31
C THR A 2 8.14 3.30 1.97
N ILE A 3 8.53 4.47 1.49
CA ILE A 3 7.88 5.73 1.79
C ILE A 3 6.97 6.08 0.62
N LYS A 4 5.72 6.44 0.92
CA LYS A 4 4.73 6.89 -0.06
C LYS A 4 4.34 8.33 0.26
N CYS A 5 4.66 9.25 -0.64
CA CYS A 5 4.33 10.67 -0.51
C CYS A 5 3.29 11.04 -1.56
N PRO A 6 2.15 11.63 -1.17
CA PRO A 6 1.19 12.14 -2.14
C PRO A 6 1.82 13.23 -3.02
N LEU A 7 1.62 13.12 -4.33
CA LEU A 7 1.86 14.19 -5.31
C LEU A 7 0.51 14.59 -5.92
N SER A 8 0.47 15.68 -6.68
CA SER A 8 -0.78 16.24 -7.23
C SER A 8 -1.64 15.24 -7.99
N GLU A 9 -1.07 14.33 -8.75
CA GLU A 9 -1.78 13.33 -9.56
C GLU A 9 -1.25 11.90 -9.37
N GLY A 10 -0.65 11.60 -8.20
CA GLY A 10 -0.09 10.28 -7.95
C GLY A 10 0.62 10.15 -6.62
N LEU A 11 1.47 9.14 -6.54
CA LEU A 11 2.31 8.88 -5.37
C LEU A 11 3.77 8.85 -5.79
N LEU A 12 4.62 9.56 -5.04
CA LEU A 12 6.05 9.31 -5.04
C LEU A 12 6.31 8.13 -4.11
N GLU A 13 6.89 7.07 -4.64
CA GLU A 13 7.33 5.93 -3.85
C GLU A 13 8.86 5.88 -3.83
N LYS A 14 9.41 5.73 -2.63
CA LYS A 14 10.85 5.51 -2.44
C LYS A 14 11.06 4.24 -1.64
N ASP A 15 11.78 3.31 -2.23
CA ASP A 15 12.04 2.00 -1.68
C ASP A 15 13.45 1.86 -1.13
N GLN A 16 13.59 1.06 -0.07
CA GLN A 16 14.85 0.58 0.47
C GLN A 16 14.71 -0.88 0.86
N ILE A 17 15.63 -1.71 0.39
CA ILE A 17 15.75 -3.09 0.88
C ILE A 17 16.35 -3.04 2.28
N ILE A 18 15.69 -3.70 3.23
CA ILE A 18 16.16 -3.82 4.61
C ILE A 18 16.33 -5.29 4.97
N THR A 19 17.24 -5.59 5.91
CA THR A 19 17.40 -6.94 6.43
C THR A 19 16.25 -7.31 7.36
N LYS A 20 16.05 -8.62 7.56
CA LYS A 20 15.08 -9.12 8.55
C LYS A 20 15.39 -8.61 9.96
N GLU A 21 16.68 -8.51 10.30
CA GLU A 21 17.13 -7.99 11.59
C GLU A 21 16.75 -6.51 11.77
N ALA A 22 17.03 -5.66 10.77
CA ALA A 22 16.63 -4.25 10.79
C ALA A 22 15.12 -4.09 10.91
N TYR A 23 14.34 -4.92 10.19
CA TYR A 23 12.87 -4.94 10.31
C TYR A 23 12.42 -5.29 11.73
N LEU A 24 13.01 -6.35 12.34
CA LEU A 24 12.65 -6.78 13.69
C LEU A 24 13.05 -5.73 14.74
N ASN A 25 14.19 -5.09 14.56
CA ASN A 25 14.64 -4.02 15.46
C ASN A 25 13.70 -2.79 15.38
N PHE A 26 13.30 -2.40 14.17
CA PHE A 26 12.30 -1.35 14.03
C PHE A 26 10.97 -1.73 14.69
N LYS A 27 10.48 -2.95 14.42
CA LYS A 27 9.21 -3.43 14.95
C LYS A 27 9.17 -3.50 16.48
N ASN A 28 10.26 -3.97 17.11
CA ASN A 28 10.27 -4.28 18.54
C ASN A 28 10.82 -3.14 19.40
N ASN A 29 11.74 -2.35 18.85
CA ASN A 29 12.51 -1.34 19.58
C ASN A 29 12.31 0.08 19.03
N ASN A 30 11.48 0.23 17.95
CA ASN A 30 11.23 1.50 17.26
C ASN A 30 12.52 2.15 16.70
N VAL A 31 13.55 1.36 16.40
CA VAL A 31 14.81 1.85 15.81
C VAL A 31 14.68 1.87 14.29
N PHE A 32 14.60 3.07 13.72
CA PHE A 32 14.44 3.24 12.27
C PHE A 32 15.69 2.72 11.54
N PRO A 33 15.53 1.90 10.45
CA PRO A 33 16.66 1.36 9.70
C PRO A 33 17.53 2.44 9.08
N GLU A 34 18.85 2.26 9.14
CA GLU A 34 19.80 3.12 8.46
C GLU A 34 19.67 3.00 6.93
N GLY A 35 19.97 4.09 6.21
CA GLY A 35 20.02 4.12 4.75
C GLY A 35 19.23 5.26 4.11
N SER A 36 18.99 5.11 2.80
CA SER A 36 18.46 6.19 1.96
C SER A 36 17.07 6.70 2.36
N LEU A 37 16.25 5.88 3.02
CA LEU A 37 14.95 6.34 3.53
C LEU A 37 15.11 7.20 4.78
N LYS A 38 16.04 6.87 5.67
CA LYS A 38 16.34 7.68 6.84
C LYS A 38 16.86 9.05 6.44
N GLU A 39 17.80 9.09 5.47
CA GLU A 39 18.32 10.33 4.90
C GLU A 39 17.22 11.18 4.27
N PHE A 40 16.34 10.55 3.48
CA PHE A 40 15.23 11.25 2.82
C PHE A 40 14.25 11.87 3.82
N ILE A 41 13.86 11.14 4.88
CA ILE A 41 13.00 11.66 5.95
C ILE A 41 13.66 12.84 6.66
N SER A 42 14.95 12.72 6.97
CA SER A 42 15.73 13.79 7.60
C SER A 42 15.82 15.05 6.72
N MET A 43 15.98 14.89 5.40
CA MET A 43 15.97 16.00 4.44
C MET A 43 14.61 16.73 4.41
N LEU A 44 13.51 16.04 4.70
CA LEU A 44 12.19 16.64 4.83
C LEU A 44 11.97 17.36 6.17
N GLY A 45 12.98 17.37 7.04
CA GLY A 45 12.90 18.00 8.37
C GLY A 45 12.07 17.21 9.39
N ILE A 46 11.79 15.95 9.11
CA ILE A 46 11.02 15.08 10.02
C ILE A 46 11.98 14.44 11.02
N ASN A 47 11.67 14.56 12.31
CA ASN A 47 12.44 13.91 13.35
C ASN A 47 12.13 12.41 13.40
N ILE A 48 13.13 11.59 13.05
CA ILE A 48 12.98 10.13 12.97
C ILE A 48 12.69 9.51 14.34
N GLU A 49 13.18 10.07 15.43
CA GLU A 49 12.97 9.56 16.78
C GLU A 49 11.51 9.71 17.24
N GLU A 50 10.76 10.60 16.61
CA GLU A 50 9.33 10.79 16.86
C GLU A 50 8.44 9.84 16.05
N LEU A 51 9.02 9.10 15.09
CA LEU A 51 8.27 8.13 14.31
C LEU A 51 7.95 6.90 15.16
N SER A 52 6.70 6.46 15.11
CA SER A 52 6.25 5.24 15.77
C SER A 52 5.34 4.41 14.87
N ILE A 53 5.28 3.10 15.14
CA ILE A 53 4.36 2.22 14.42
C ILE A 53 2.93 2.54 14.89
N LEU A 54 2.12 3.07 13.99
CA LEU A 54 0.74 3.46 14.29
C LEU A 54 -0.26 2.33 14.04
N ALA A 55 -0.02 1.50 13.04
CA ALA A 55 -0.93 0.43 12.67
C ALA A 55 -0.20 -0.79 12.11
N HIS A 56 -0.83 -1.94 12.23
CA HIS A 56 -0.44 -3.15 11.55
C HIS A 56 -1.49 -3.53 10.52
N LEU A 57 -1.08 -3.66 9.28
CA LEU A 57 -1.88 -4.14 8.17
C LEU A 57 -1.16 -5.32 7.53
N ARG A 58 -1.87 -6.44 7.37
CA ARG A 58 -1.40 -7.59 6.61
C ARG A 58 -2.20 -7.69 5.33
N THR A 59 -1.52 -7.70 4.20
CA THR A 59 -2.10 -7.96 2.89
C THR A 59 -1.61 -9.31 2.37
N LEU A 60 -2.54 -10.15 1.95
CA LEU A 60 -2.27 -11.32 1.13
C LEU A 60 -2.68 -10.97 -0.29
N ARG A 61 -1.69 -10.81 -1.18
CA ARG A 61 -1.88 -10.48 -2.60
C ARG A 61 -1.83 -11.73 -3.45
N LYS A 62 -2.77 -11.84 -4.38
CA LYS A 62 -2.71 -12.74 -5.51
C LYS A 62 -2.63 -11.91 -6.78
N GLU A 63 -1.54 -12.04 -7.50
CA GLU A 63 -1.40 -11.48 -8.83
C GLU A 63 -1.97 -12.48 -9.85
N CYS A 64 -2.72 -11.95 -10.80
CA CYS A 64 -3.31 -12.71 -11.88
C CYS A 64 -2.72 -12.20 -13.19
N ASP A 65 -2.18 -13.11 -13.96
CA ASP A 65 -1.71 -12.83 -15.32
C ASP A 65 -2.94 -12.87 -16.25
N ASP A 66 -3.31 -11.72 -16.81
CA ASP A 66 -4.36 -11.60 -17.81
C ASP A 66 -3.83 -11.74 -19.25
N GLY A 67 -2.52 -12.06 -19.40
CA GLY A 67 -1.83 -12.16 -20.67
C GLY A 67 -1.49 -10.82 -21.31
N ASN A 68 -1.76 -9.70 -20.64
CA ASN A 68 -1.42 -8.36 -21.10
C ASN A 68 -0.22 -7.81 -20.32
N PRO A 69 0.96 -7.67 -20.96
CA PRO A 69 2.17 -7.19 -20.28
C PRO A 69 2.10 -5.71 -19.84
N GLU A 70 1.08 -4.98 -20.28
CA GLU A 70 0.87 -3.56 -19.92
C GLU A 70 0.02 -3.38 -18.67
N THR A 71 -0.56 -4.47 -18.15
CA THR A 71 -1.44 -4.43 -16.99
C THR A 71 -1.01 -5.46 -15.95
N THR A 72 -1.19 -5.13 -14.69
CA THR A 72 -1.04 -6.05 -13.56
C THR A 72 -2.34 -6.07 -12.78
N PHE A 73 -3.00 -7.23 -12.74
CA PHE A 73 -4.22 -7.44 -11.97
C PHE A 73 -3.90 -8.16 -10.66
N SER A 74 -4.40 -7.63 -9.56
CA SER A 74 -4.22 -8.27 -8.26
C SER A 74 -5.48 -8.23 -7.39
N ILE A 75 -5.61 -9.26 -6.56
CA ILE A 75 -6.62 -9.39 -5.54
C ILE A 75 -5.93 -9.34 -4.19
N ASP A 76 -6.24 -8.34 -3.40
CA ASP A 76 -5.72 -8.17 -2.06
C ASP A 76 -6.75 -8.56 -1.00
N LYS A 77 -6.34 -9.45 -0.09
CA LYS A 77 -7.03 -9.68 1.17
C LYS A 77 -6.29 -8.94 2.27
N ASN A 78 -6.92 -7.91 2.82
CA ASN A 78 -6.36 -7.07 3.87
C ASN A 78 -6.91 -7.50 5.24
N THR A 79 -6.03 -7.55 6.24
CA THR A 79 -6.39 -7.89 7.62
C THR A 79 -5.76 -6.86 8.56
N TYR A 80 -6.59 -6.18 9.35
CA TYR A 80 -6.17 -5.19 10.34
C TYR A 80 -7.22 -5.08 11.45
N ASN A 81 -6.80 -4.96 12.72
CA ASN A 81 -7.68 -4.81 13.89
C ASN A 81 -8.93 -5.72 13.88
N LYS A 82 -8.77 -7.02 13.54
CA LYS A 82 -9.85 -8.01 13.41
C LYS A 82 -10.84 -7.76 12.26
N ILE A 83 -10.58 -6.78 11.41
CA ILE A 83 -11.33 -6.53 10.19
C ILE A 83 -10.62 -7.23 9.04
N VAL A 84 -11.42 -7.79 8.12
CA VAL A 84 -10.97 -8.34 6.85
C VAL A 84 -11.73 -7.63 5.75
N ASP A 85 -11.01 -7.06 4.80
CA ASP A 85 -11.59 -6.55 3.55
C ASP A 85 -10.82 -7.04 2.32
N TYR A 86 -11.38 -6.80 1.15
CA TYR A 86 -10.82 -7.22 -0.12
C TYR A 86 -10.79 -6.03 -1.07
N GLU A 87 -9.74 -6.00 -1.91
CA GLU A 87 -9.60 -5.01 -2.98
C GLU A 87 -9.24 -5.73 -4.27
N LEU A 88 -9.77 -5.20 -5.38
CA LEU A 88 -9.26 -5.47 -6.72
C LEU A 88 -8.37 -4.29 -7.11
N GLU A 89 -7.16 -4.56 -7.53
CA GLU A 89 -6.24 -3.55 -8.05
C GLU A 89 -5.88 -3.92 -9.49
N LEU A 90 -5.97 -2.97 -10.38
CA LEU A 90 -5.50 -3.06 -11.75
C LEU A 90 -4.58 -1.88 -12.02
N GLU A 91 -3.32 -2.17 -12.29
CA GLU A 91 -2.29 -1.20 -12.62
C GLU A 91 -2.01 -1.24 -14.12
N GLY A 92 -1.73 -0.09 -14.71
CA GLY A 92 -1.40 0.01 -16.14
C GLY A 92 -1.11 1.43 -16.58
N ASN A 93 -0.58 1.57 -17.79
CA ASN A 93 -0.11 2.84 -18.33
C ASN A 93 -1.23 3.80 -18.79
N ASN A 94 -2.48 3.34 -18.84
CA ASN A 94 -3.62 4.13 -19.28
C ASN A 94 -4.79 3.99 -18.29
N LEU A 95 -4.96 4.98 -17.44
CA LEU A 95 -5.95 4.96 -16.35
C LEU A 95 -7.40 4.79 -16.86
N THR A 96 -7.75 5.35 -18.02
CA THR A 96 -9.11 5.20 -18.58
C THR A 96 -9.35 3.74 -18.96
N LYS A 97 -8.46 3.14 -19.71
CA LYS A 97 -8.55 1.72 -20.10
C LYS A 97 -8.56 0.80 -18.90
N VAL A 98 -7.69 1.05 -17.92
CA VAL A 98 -7.62 0.29 -16.66
C VAL A 98 -8.96 0.34 -15.93
N LYS A 99 -9.57 1.52 -15.83
CA LYS A 99 -10.87 1.69 -15.16
C LYS A 99 -12.02 1.00 -15.90
N GLU A 100 -12.03 1.05 -17.22
CA GLU A 100 -13.01 0.35 -18.06
C GLU A 100 -12.88 -1.16 -17.91
N LEU A 101 -11.66 -1.69 -17.97
CA LEU A 101 -11.40 -3.11 -17.81
C LEU A 101 -11.79 -3.61 -16.41
N LEU A 102 -11.47 -2.86 -15.36
CA LEU A 102 -11.86 -3.22 -14.01
C LEU A 102 -13.39 -3.25 -13.81
N LYS A 103 -14.11 -2.30 -14.41
CA LYS A 103 -15.59 -2.31 -14.42
C LYS A 103 -16.13 -3.53 -15.14
N GLN A 104 -15.54 -3.89 -16.28
CA GLN A 104 -15.97 -5.07 -17.04
C GLN A 104 -15.74 -6.35 -16.23
N ILE A 105 -14.58 -6.50 -15.59
CA ILE A 105 -14.27 -7.63 -14.70
C ILE A 105 -15.31 -7.73 -13.58
N CYS A 106 -15.71 -6.60 -12.99
CA CYS A 106 -16.73 -6.59 -11.95
C CYS A 106 -18.10 -7.06 -12.50
N ILE A 107 -18.50 -6.58 -13.67
CA ILE A 107 -19.76 -6.97 -14.32
C ILE A 107 -19.77 -8.47 -14.64
N ASP A 108 -18.69 -9.00 -15.22
CA ASP A 108 -18.59 -10.39 -15.66
C ASP A 108 -18.60 -11.38 -14.47
N ASN A 109 -18.33 -10.89 -13.25
CA ASN A 109 -18.30 -11.70 -12.03
C ASN A 109 -19.40 -11.34 -11.02
N ASP A 110 -20.43 -10.60 -11.43
CA ASP A 110 -21.52 -10.15 -10.55
C ASP A 110 -21.05 -9.36 -9.31
N ILE A 111 -19.98 -8.61 -9.46
CA ILE A 111 -19.40 -7.76 -8.39
C ILE A 111 -19.86 -6.32 -8.61
N GLU A 112 -20.42 -5.69 -7.58
CA GLU A 112 -20.71 -4.26 -7.62
C GLU A 112 -19.41 -3.45 -7.67
N TYR A 113 -19.21 -2.69 -8.76
CA TYR A 113 -18.07 -1.79 -8.87
C TYR A 113 -18.20 -0.60 -7.91
N LYS A 114 -17.19 -0.41 -7.09
CA LYS A 114 -17.06 0.77 -6.21
C LYS A 114 -15.65 1.32 -6.28
N ASP A 115 -15.52 2.62 -6.55
CA ASP A 115 -14.22 3.30 -6.46
C ASP A 115 -13.71 3.23 -5.02
N ASN A 116 -12.46 2.82 -4.84
CA ASN A 116 -11.82 2.80 -3.54
C ASN A 116 -11.19 4.18 -3.25
N LEU A 117 -11.95 5.05 -2.61
CA LEU A 117 -11.52 6.42 -2.28
C LEU A 117 -10.62 6.51 -1.05
N VAL A 118 -10.50 5.43 -0.29
CA VAL A 118 -9.75 5.40 0.98
C VAL A 118 -8.72 4.28 0.93
N SER A 119 -7.45 4.63 1.01
CA SER A 119 -6.36 3.64 0.97
C SER A 119 -6.48 2.61 2.10
N LYS A 120 -6.00 1.38 1.88
CA LYS A 120 -5.97 0.32 2.91
C LYS A 120 -5.24 0.76 4.19
N GLN A 121 -4.20 1.58 4.06
CA GLN A 121 -3.50 2.17 5.20
C GLN A 121 -4.42 3.11 5.99
N SER A 122 -5.15 4.00 5.30
CA SER A 122 -6.09 4.91 5.95
C SER A 122 -7.26 4.17 6.61
N ARG A 123 -7.76 3.09 5.99
CA ARG A 123 -8.77 2.23 6.62
C ARG A 123 -8.23 1.58 7.89
N ALA A 124 -7.02 1.01 7.84
CA ALA A 124 -6.39 0.43 9.02
C ALA A 124 -6.20 1.47 10.13
N MET A 125 -5.72 2.67 9.79
CA MET A 125 -5.54 3.78 10.74
C MET A 125 -6.86 4.24 11.39
N SER A 126 -7.96 4.29 10.63
CA SER A 126 -9.27 4.71 11.14
C SER A 126 -9.84 3.79 12.23
N THR A 127 -9.34 2.56 12.32
CA THR A 127 -9.78 1.57 13.32
C THR A 127 -9.00 1.64 14.64
N ILE A 128 -7.98 2.48 14.71
CA ILE A 128 -7.22 2.70 15.94
C ILE A 128 -8.00 3.67 16.80
N LYS A 129 -8.46 3.20 17.95
CA LYS A 129 -9.07 4.10 18.96
C LYS A 129 -7.97 5.02 19.49
N LYS A 130 -8.18 6.32 19.38
CA LYS A 130 -7.36 7.32 20.04
C LYS A 130 -7.53 7.21 21.55
#